data_4675ca9cd88374cf17bfac7f87613e6d
#
_entry.id   4675ca9cd88374cf17bfac7f87613e6d
#
_cell.length_a   1.000
_cell.length_b   1.000
_cell.length_c   1.000
_cell.angle_alpha   90.00
_cell.angle_beta   90.00
_cell.angle_gamma   90.00
#
_symmetry.space_group_name_H-M   'P 1'
#
loop_
_entity.id
_entity.type
_entity.pdbx_description
1 polymer ?
#
loop_
_entity_poly.entity_id
_entity_poly.type
_entity_poly.pdbx_seq_one_letter_code
_entity_poly.pdbx_strand_id
1 'polypeptide(L)'
;MTNGRWLLAFAIFLLIGLAFRVYVAHWLPNDTPDDGRVYAQMARNVLEQHVYSHDPEAPFNPSLIRLPGYPLFLASIYSVVGHTNNGAVRFVQALIDTASCALIAVLAFYWQPDEKKKRVTALAALALAAVCPFTTIYTATILTEVLTNFLLVALLLSATFALGKFTTEDTEKTRKQQWTRSLAWWCVAGLVGGIAVMMRPDAGLFLAAVGLTLVIGSLWPLVSGLRKKTAEDQGSKTKDPRPKARRIITRVIASGAAMSLVFILVLAPWTIRNWRVFHLFQPLAPQHAEMPGEFVPRGYLLWVRSWLDDQKYVSQFLWPLEVEPIDVDELPDSAFDSPEEKKRVAALLEKYNKPDDSENSDTDGASVEPTARPTPTPSASPASQSTKSNPTASPAPDENNDEEGESEETDQEQSGVEMTPDIDAGFMQIARERIARHPFRYYVWLPIKRARTMWFDTHSQYWPFEGELLPLDDLDYDIHQQYWLPLFAGLTAIYTLLGLAGAWVLWRARKFEARQWLLLAVLAIGLRLVLFSSLENPEPRYVVEFFPILCVLGGIAIARIAVSTRSDSDGVRE
;
A
#
# COMPACT_ATOMS: atom_id res chain seq x y z
N MET A 1 -3.85 5.78 37.23
CA MET A 1 -3.14 4.46 37.25
C MET A 1 -1.72 4.66 37.72
N THR A 2 -1.22 3.79 38.62
CA THR A 2 0.20 3.75 38.97
C THR A 2 1.03 3.27 37.77
N ASN A 3 2.33 3.61 37.72
CA ASN A 3 3.20 3.22 36.61
C ASN A 3 3.22 1.71 36.37
N GLY A 4 3.27 0.88 37.45
CA GLY A 4 3.28 -0.58 37.31
C GLY A 4 1.98 -1.13 36.70
N ARG A 5 0.83 -0.65 37.14
CA ARG A 5 -0.47 -1.09 36.57
C ARG A 5 -0.63 -0.68 35.11
N TRP A 6 -0.08 0.47 34.72
CA TRP A 6 -0.12 0.92 33.32
C TRP A 6 0.77 0.02 32.44
N LEU A 7 2.02 -0.26 32.88
CA LEU A 7 2.92 -1.13 32.15
C LEU A 7 2.36 -2.56 32.02
N LEU A 8 1.75 -3.10 33.09
CA LEU A 8 1.12 -4.41 33.06
C LEU A 8 -0.04 -4.44 32.03
N ALA A 9 -0.92 -3.45 32.02
CA ALA A 9 -2.01 -3.36 31.05
C ALA A 9 -1.47 -3.25 29.62
N PHE A 10 -0.42 -2.45 29.41
CA PHE A 10 0.25 -2.31 28.13
C PHE A 10 0.81 -3.66 27.63
N ALA A 11 1.51 -4.39 28.49
CA ALA A 11 2.06 -5.70 28.17
C ALA A 11 0.95 -6.73 27.87
N ILE A 12 -0.15 -6.74 28.64
CA ILE A 12 -1.30 -7.62 28.40
C ILE A 12 -1.91 -7.37 27.02
N PHE A 13 -2.17 -6.12 26.64
CA PHE A 13 -2.72 -5.81 25.31
C PHE A 13 -1.77 -6.18 24.18
N LEU A 14 -0.45 -6.01 24.35
CA LEU A 14 0.53 -6.48 23.37
C LEU A 14 0.52 -8.01 23.23
N LEU A 15 0.42 -8.74 24.33
CA LEU A 15 0.35 -10.21 24.31
C LEU A 15 -0.96 -10.69 23.66
N ILE A 16 -2.09 -10.05 23.96
CA ILE A 16 -3.36 -10.33 23.28
C ILE A 16 -3.22 -10.07 21.77
N GLY A 17 -2.64 -8.94 21.39
CA GLY A 17 -2.42 -8.60 20.00
C GLY A 17 -1.50 -9.58 19.28
N LEU A 18 -0.42 -10.02 19.91
CA LEU A 18 0.48 -11.04 19.36
C LEU A 18 -0.23 -12.39 19.23
N ALA A 19 -0.95 -12.82 20.27
CA ALA A 19 -1.69 -14.07 20.25
C ALA A 19 -2.74 -14.09 19.12
N PHE A 20 -3.46 -13.00 18.93
CA PHE A 20 -4.44 -12.87 17.84
C PHE A 20 -3.77 -12.99 16.46
N ARG A 21 -2.65 -12.32 16.23
CA ARG A 21 -1.89 -12.38 14.97
C ARG A 21 -1.33 -13.77 14.67
N VAL A 22 -0.73 -14.40 15.68
CA VAL A 22 -0.23 -15.77 15.56
C VAL A 22 -1.37 -16.75 15.30
N TYR A 23 -2.51 -16.57 15.96
CA TYR A 23 -3.71 -17.37 15.72
C TYR A 23 -4.19 -17.25 14.27
N VAL A 24 -4.36 -16.02 13.75
CA VAL A 24 -4.80 -15.78 12.38
C VAL A 24 -3.78 -16.33 11.38
N ALA A 25 -2.48 -16.12 11.63
CA ALA A 25 -1.42 -16.62 10.77
C ALA A 25 -1.34 -18.16 10.73
N HIS A 26 -1.81 -18.84 11.79
CA HIS A 26 -1.84 -20.31 11.85
C HIS A 26 -3.16 -20.87 11.29
N TRP A 27 -4.27 -20.16 11.48
CA TRP A 27 -5.61 -20.62 11.10
C TRP A 27 -5.86 -20.53 9.59
N LEU A 28 -5.33 -19.50 8.93
CA LEU A 28 -5.52 -19.31 7.50
C LEU A 28 -4.64 -20.27 6.68
N PRO A 29 -5.14 -20.75 5.53
CA PRO A 29 -4.39 -21.58 4.61
C PRO A 29 -3.01 -21.00 4.29
N ASN A 30 -2.06 -21.87 3.97
CA ASN A 30 -0.69 -21.44 3.63
C ASN A 30 -0.56 -21.03 2.16
N ASP A 31 -1.67 -20.71 1.52
CA ASP A 31 -1.68 -20.28 0.13
C ASP A 31 -1.00 -18.93 0.00
N THR A 32 -0.19 -18.82 -1.03
CA THR A 32 0.51 -17.58 -1.32
C THR A 32 -0.24 -16.91 -2.48
N PRO A 33 -0.77 -15.69 -2.28
CA PRO A 33 -1.45 -14.96 -3.36
C PRO A 33 -0.49 -14.69 -4.52
N ASP A 34 -1.00 -14.44 -5.72
CA ASP A 34 -0.19 -14.29 -6.93
C ASP A 34 0.90 -13.24 -6.79
N ASP A 35 0.57 -12.06 -6.27
CA ASP A 35 1.58 -11.06 -5.90
C ASP A 35 2.65 -11.62 -4.95
N GLY A 36 2.24 -12.43 -4.00
CA GLY A 36 3.13 -13.07 -3.02
C GLY A 36 4.05 -14.11 -3.67
N ARG A 37 3.57 -14.86 -4.67
CA ARG A 37 4.39 -15.81 -5.45
C ARG A 37 5.48 -15.05 -6.20
N VAL A 38 5.13 -13.94 -6.86
CA VAL A 38 6.10 -13.07 -7.56
C VAL A 38 7.16 -12.55 -6.60
N TYR A 39 6.78 -12.03 -5.43
CA TYR A 39 7.74 -11.55 -4.43
C TYR A 39 8.64 -12.67 -3.89
N ALA A 40 8.08 -13.85 -3.61
CA ALA A 40 8.84 -15.00 -3.14
C ALA A 40 9.80 -15.51 -4.21
N GLN A 41 9.39 -15.53 -5.49
CA GLN A 41 10.24 -15.89 -6.62
C GLN A 41 11.41 -14.92 -6.77
N MET A 42 11.13 -13.60 -6.75
CA MET A 42 12.19 -12.59 -6.78
C MET A 42 13.18 -12.76 -5.62
N ALA A 43 12.69 -13.06 -4.42
CA ALA A 43 13.55 -13.29 -3.25
C ALA A 43 14.46 -14.52 -3.45
N ARG A 44 13.93 -15.62 -3.99
CA ARG A 44 14.70 -16.83 -4.33
C ARG A 44 15.77 -16.52 -5.38
N ASN A 45 15.39 -15.86 -6.47
CA ASN A 45 16.32 -15.53 -7.56
C ASN A 45 17.45 -14.62 -7.08
N VAL A 46 17.20 -13.71 -6.16
CA VAL A 46 18.25 -12.89 -5.53
C VAL A 46 19.23 -13.77 -4.74
N LEU A 47 18.74 -14.75 -3.99
CA LEU A 47 19.57 -15.61 -3.15
C LEU A 47 20.35 -16.66 -3.94
N GLU A 48 19.70 -17.29 -4.91
CA GLU A 48 20.25 -18.45 -5.63
C GLU A 48 20.98 -18.05 -6.91
N GLN A 49 20.40 -17.10 -7.65
CA GLN A 49 20.90 -16.71 -8.98
C GLN A 49 21.66 -15.38 -8.97
N HIS A 50 21.60 -14.63 -7.84
CA HIS A 50 22.15 -13.28 -7.70
C HIS A 50 21.60 -12.27 -8.71
N VAL A 51 20.40 -12.56 -9.25
CA VAL A 51 19.68 -11.71 -10.21
C VAL A 51 18.34 -11.29 -9.62
N TYR A 52 17.98 -10.03 -9.79
CA TYR A 52 16.65 -9.53 -9.47
C TYR A 52 15.71 -9.80 -10.64
N SER A 53 15.14 -10.98 -10.67
CA SER A 53 14.24 -11.49 -11.70
C SER A 53 12.99 -12.10 -11.07
N HIS A 54 11.89 -12.11 -11.80
CA HIS A 54 10.65 -12.80 -11.43
C HIS A 54 10.48 -14.12 -12.18
N ASP A 55 11.36 -14.43 -13.15
CA ASP A 55 11.28 -15.65 -13.96
C ASP A 55 11.41 -16.90 -13.07
N PRO A 56 10.53 -17.90 -13.22
CA PRO A 56 10.59 -19.13 -12.45
C PRO A 56 11.76 -20.03 -12.89
N GLU A 57 12.14 -19.96 -14.18
CA GLU A 57 13.17 -20.77 -14.84
C GLU A 57 14.14 -19.90 -15.65
N ALA A 58 15.25 -20.50 -16.07
CA ALA A 58 16.21 -19.84 -16.95
C ALA A 58 15.64 -19.63 -18.36
N PRO A 59 15.93 -18.48 -19.02
CA PRO A 59 16.86 -17.44 -18.62
C PRO A 59 16.28 -16.49 -17.58
N PHE A 60 17.04 -16.19 -16.52
CA PHE A 60 16.64 -15.25 -15.47
C PHE A 60 16.89 -13.80 -15.92
N ASN A 61 15.91 -13.19 -16.54
CA ASN A 61 16.00 -11.83 -17.04
C ASN A 61 15.85 -10.80 -15.90
N PRO A 62 16.69 -9.77 -15.84
CA PRO A 62 16.50 -8.69 -14.86
C PRO A 62 15.13 -8.05 -14.97
N SER A 63 14.45 -7.81 -13.84
CA SER A 63 13.12 -7.21 -13.78
C SER A 63 13.13 -5.87 -13.05
N LEU A 64 12.13 -5.02 -13.33
CA LEU A 64 11.85 -3.75 -12.62
C LEU A 64 10.36 -3.61 -12.23
N ILE A 65 9.55 -4.64 -12.50
CA ILE A 65 8.09 -4.62 -12.30
C ILE A 65 7.66 -4.45 -10.84
N ARG A 66 8.51 -4.85 -9.90
CA ARG A 66 8.28 -4.67 -8.45
C ARG A 66 9.48 -3.97 -7.81
N LEU A 67 9.22 -3.21 -6.74
CA LEU A 67 10.27 -2.56 -5.95
C LEU A 67 10.98 -3.56 -5.04
N PRO A 68 12.28 -3.36 -4.73
CA PRO A 68 13.11 -4.37 -4.08
C PRO A 68 12.85 -4.54 -2.58
N GLY A 69 12.12 -3.64 -1.93
CA GLY A 69 11.99 -3.63 -0.47
C GLY A 69 11.44 -4.93 0.09
N TYR A 70 10.28 -5.36 -0.41
CA TYR A 70 9.64 -6.58 0.09
C TYR A 70 10.34 -7.87 -0.35
N PRO A 71 10.76 -8.06 -1.62
CA PRO A 71 11.58 -9.21 -1.99
C PRO A 71 12.88 -9.33 -1.18
N LEU A 72 13.57 -8.23 -0.88
CA LEU A 72 14.77 -8.27 -0.02
C LEU A 72 14.44 -8.58 1.44
N PHE A 73 13.30 -8.16 1.95
CA PHE A 73 12.81 -8.58 3.26
C PHE A 73 12.58 -10.09 3.30
N LEU A 74 11.90 -10.67 2.31
CA LEU A 74 11.72 -12.12 2.19
C LEU A 74 13.06 -12.84 2.07
N ALA A 75 13.96 -12.36 1.20
CA ALA A 75 15.28 -12.91 1.03
C ALA A 75 16.07 -12.93 2.35
N SER A 76 15.96 -11.89 3.18
CA SER A 76 16.62 -11.84 4.48
C SER A 76 16.14 -12.93 5.45
N ILE A 77 14.85 -13.26 5.40
CA ILE A 77 14.28 -14.35 6.23
C ILE A 77 14.68 -15.71 5.65
N TYR A 78 14.50 -15.91 4.35
CA TYR A 78 14.83 -17.17 3.68
C TYR A 78 16.31 -17.55 3.81
N SER A 79 17.20 -16.57 3.82
CA SER A 79 18.65 -16.83 4.03
C SER A 79 18.98 -17.42 5.40
N VAL A 80 18.11 -17.21 6.40
CA VAL A 80 18.31 -17.70 7.78
C VAL A 80 17.58 -19.01 8.06
N VAL A 81 16.34 -19.13 7.57
CA VAL A 81 15.43 -20.24 7.93
C VAL A 81 15.25 -21.27 6.81
N GLY A 82 15.84 -21.03 5.65
CA GLY A 82 15.67 -21.85 4.45
C GLY A 82 14.64 -21.29 3.47
N HIS A 83 14.78 -21.68 2.23
CA HIS A 83 13.96 -21.20 1.11
C HIS A 83 12.51 -21.62 1.29
N THR A 84 11.58 -20.75 0.89
CA THR A 84 10.13 -20.99 0.90
C THR A 84 9.48 -21.24 2.27
N ASN A 85 10.15 -20.90 3.36
CA ASN A 85 9.54 -21.01 4.68
C ASN A 85 8.57 -19.85 4.97
N ASN A 86 7.40 -19.91 4.35
CA ASN A 86 6.34 -18.90 4.52
C ASN A 86 5.82 -18.82 5.95
N GLY A 87 5.88 -19.90 6.72
CA GLY A 87 5.53 -19.89 8.14
C GLY A 87 6.43 -18.98 8.98
N ALA A 88 7.74 -18.97 8.68
CA ALA A 88 8.67 -18.05 9.32
C ALA A 88 8.40 -16.59 8.93
N VAL A 89 8.07 -16.32 7.65
CA VAL A 89 7.67 -14.97 7.20
C VAL A 89 6.44 -14.50 7.94
N ARG A 90 5.38 -15.30 8.02
CA ARG A 90 4.13 -15.00 8.76
C ARG A 90 4.41 -14.69 10.23
N PHE A 91 5.26 -15.47 10.87
CA PHE A 91 5.64 -15.23 12.27
C PHE A 91 6.39 -13.90 12.44
N VAL A 92 7.36 -13.59 11.57
CA VAL A 92 8.08 -12.31 11.59
C VAL A 92 7.12 -11.15 11.33
N GLN A 93 6.20 -11.29 10.38
CA GLN A 93 5.15 -10.29 10.13
C GLN A 93 4.25 -10.08 11.35
N ALA A 94 3.86 -11.14 12.06
CA ALA A 94 3.09 -11.04 13.31
C ALA A 94 3.83 -10.24 14.40
N LEU A 95 5.15 -10.42 14.51
CA LEU A 95 5.98 -9.62 15.43
C LEU A 95 6.05 -8.15 15.01
N ILE A 96 6.24 -7.87 13.72
CA ILE A 96 6.32 -6.50 13.19
C ILE A 96 4.98 -5.78 13.38
N ASP A 97 3.85 -6.44 13.09
CA ASP A 97 2.53 -5.80 13.26
C ASP A 97 2.17 -5.61 14.74
N THR A 98 2.63 -6.51 15.62
CA THR A 98 2.55 -6.29 17.08
C THR A 98 3.39 -5.08 17.51
N ALA A 99 4.58 -4.88 16.93
CA ALA A 99 5.38 -3.68 17.16
C ALA A 99 4.66 -2.42 16.62
N SER A 100 3.95 -2.52 15.51
CA SER A 100 3.09 -1.44 14.99
C SER A 100 2.04 -1.03 16.02
N CYS A 101 1.41 -1.96 16.72
CA CYS A 101 0.46 -1.65 17.79
C CYS A 101 1.11 -0.84 18.93
N ALA A 102 2.34 -1.18 19.31
CA ALA A 102 3.09 -0.40 20.30
C ALA A 102 3.40 1.01 19.79
N LEU A 103 3.82 1.17 18.55
CA LEU A 103 4.09 2.48 17.94
C LEU A 103 2.81 3.32 17.84
N ILE A 104 1.66 2.71 17.50
CA ILE A 104 0.33 3.36 17.50
C ILE A 104 0.00 3.93 18.88
N ALA A 105 0.24 3.15 19.93
CA ALA A 105 0.03 3.63 21.30
C ALA A 105 0.95 4.80 21.66
N VAL A 106 2.23 4.75 21.26
CA VAL A 106 3.18 5.85 21.45
C VAL A 106 2.73 7.08 20.67
N LEU A 107 2.32 6.93 19.42
CA LEU A 107 1.84 8.03 18.59
C LEU A 107 0.59 8.67 19.21
N ALA A 108 -0.37 7.87 19.68
CA ALA A 108 -1.58 8.33 20.37
C ALA A 108 -1.26 9.08 21.66
N PHE A 109 -0.23 8.64 22.41
CA PHE A 109 0.26 9.34 23.60
C PHE A 109 0.74 10.76 23.26
N TYR A 110 1.50 10.94 22.19
CA TYR A 110 2.02 12.25 21.79
C TYR A 110 0.96 13.15 21.13
N TRP A 111 -0.02 12.56 20.41
CA TRP A 111 -1.09 13.33 19.78
C TRP A 111 -2.18 13.79 20.76
N GLN A 112 -2.27 13.19 21.95
CA GLN A 112 -3.22 13.60 22.98
C GLN A 112 -2.85 14.98 23.56
N PRO A 113 -3.72 16.03 23.40
CA PRO A 113 -3.43 17.37 23.87
C PRO A 113 -3.53 17.54 25.39
N ASP A 114 -4.20 16.63 26.10
CA ASP A 114 -4.41 16.66 27.55
C ASP A 114 -3.44 15.70 28.24
N GLU A 115 -2.48 16.23 29.02
CA GLU A 115 -1.46 15.45 29.73
C GLU A 115 -2.04 14.36 30.65
N LYS A 116 -3.20 14.65 31.29
CA LYS A 116 -3.85 13.70 32.21
C LYS A 116 -4.43 12.50 31.49
N LYS A 117 -4.72 12.64 30.20
CA LYS A 117 -5.37 11.60 29.37
C LYS A 117 -4.38 10.77 28.56
N LYS A 118 -3.13 11.18 28.41
CA LYS A 118 -2.13 10.54 27.54
C LYS A 118 -2.03 9.04 27.73
N ARG A 119 -1.94 8.55 28.98
CA ARG A 119 -1.82 7.13 29.29
C ARG A 119 -3.07 6.32 28.93
N VAL A 120 -4.25 6.89 29.19
CA VAL A 120 -5.52 6.25 28.83
C VAL A 120 -5.68 6.20 27.32
N THR A 121 -5.32 7.29 26.63
CA THR A 121 -5.31 7.35 25.16
C THR A 121 -4.40 6.30 24.55
N ALA A 122 -3.16 6.16 25.07
CA ALA A 122 -2.22 5.16 24.58
C ALA A 122 -2.74 3.72 24.75
N LEU A 123 -3.31 3.39 25.93
CA LEU A 123 -3.89 2.07 26.16
C LEU A 123 -5.12 1.81 25.28
N ALA A 124 -5.99 2.81 25.10
CA ALA A 124 -7.18 2.66 24.26
C ALA A 124 -6.79 2.47 22.78
N ALA A 125 -5.81 3.23 22.28
CA ALA A 125 -5.30 3.06 20.93
C ALA A 125 -4.62 1.70 20.74
N LEU A 126 -3.84 1.25 21.75
CA LEU A 126 -3.24 -0.09 21.76
C LEU A 126 -4.29 -1.19 21.73
N ALA A 127 -5.33 -1.08 22.55
CA ALA A 127 -6.42 -2.05 22.59
C ALA A 127 -7.14 -2.14 21.22
N LEU A 128 -7.47 -1.00 20.62
CA LEU A 128 -8.05 -0.97 19.27
C LEU A 128 -7.13 -1.64 18.24
N ALA A 129 -5.84 -1.30 18.23
CA ALA A 129 -4.88 -1.87 17.29
C ALA A 129 -4.64 -3.36 17.53
N ALA A 130 -4.61 -3.82 18.80
CA ALA A 130 -4.36 -5.21 19.16
C ALA A 130 -5.44 -6.17 18.63
N VAL A 131 -6.70 -5.70 18.57
CA VAL A 131 -7.84 -6.53 18.13
C VAL A 131 -8.37 -6.12 16.74
N CYS A 132 -7.66 -5.31 15.99
CA CYS A 132 -8.07 -4.88 14.65
C CYS A 132 -7.93 -6.04 13.65
N PRO A 133 -9.03 -6.62 13.13
CA PRO A 133 -8.93 -7.73 12.20
C PRO A 133 -8.38 -7.27 10.84
N PHE A 134 -8.72 -6.06 10.40
CA PHE A 134 -8.39 -5.53 9.09
C PHE A 134 -6.89 -5.39 8.81
N THR A 135 -6.06 -5.15 9.82
CA THR A 135 -4.59 -5.18 9.68
C THR A 135 -4.02 -6.56 9.98
N THR A 136 -4.66 -7.31 10.90
CA THR A 136 -4.15 -8.61 11.37
C THR A 136 -4.15 -9.68 10.28
N ILE A 137 -5.13 -9.69 9.36
CA ILE A 137 -5.22 -10.65 8.26
C ILE A 137 -3.93 -10.70 7.43
N TYR A 138 -3.30 -9.56 7.20
CA TYR A 138 -2.08 -9.44 6.41
C TYR A 138 -0.84 -10.03 7.08
N THR A 139 -0.92 -10.41 8.36
CA THR A 139 0.17 -11.18 8.98
C THR A 139 0.22 -12.61 8.48
N ALA A 140 -0.89 -13.12 7.95
CA ALA A 140 -1.01 -14.44 7.36
C ALA A 140 -0.72 -14.49 5.85
N THR A 141 -0.60 -13.35 5.20
CA THR A 141 -0.37 -13.25 3.75
C THR A 141 1.07 -12.79 3.45
N ILE A 142 1.63 -13.24 2.32
CA ILE A 142 2.97 -12.81 1.87
C ILE A 142 2.82 -11.54 1.03
N LEU A 143 2.51 -10.42 1.71
CA LEU A 143 2.23 -9.11 1.09
C LEU A 143 2.88 -7.97 1.87
N THR A 144 2.89 -6.80 1.27
CA THR A 144 3.62 -5.62 1.74
C THR A 144 2.95 -4.85 2.89
N GLU A 145 1.68 -5.10 3.17
CA GLU A 145 0.78 -4.30 4.02
C GLU A 145 1.29 -4.19 5.46
N VAL A 146 1.80 -5.28 6.05
CA VAL A 146 2.35 -5.29 7.41
C VAL A 146 3.53 -4.33 7.54
N LEU A 147 4.48 -4.41 6.61
CA LEU A 147 5.67 -3.56 6.65
C LEU A 147 5.30 -2.12 6.33
N THR A 148 4.38 -1.90 5.40
CA THR A 148 3.91 -0.55 5.04
C THR A 148 3.22 0.11 6.22
N ASN A 149 2.36 -0.61 6.96
CA ASN A 149 1.72 -0.13 8.18
C ASN A 149 2.74 0.25 9.27
N PHE A 150 3.72 -0.62 9.51
CA PHE A 150 4.79 -0.35 10.46
C PHE A 150 5.58 0.91 10.09
N LEU A 151 6.00 1.02 8.84
CA LEU A 151 6.77 2.15 8.33
C LEU A 151 5.95 3.44 8.31
N LEU A 152 4.64 3.38 7.99
CA LEU A 152 3.74 4.52 8.11
C LEU A 152 3.73 5.07 9.54
N VAL A 153 3.47 4.21 10.53
CA VAL A 153 3.39 4.67 11.93
C VAL A 153 4.74 5.19 12.41
N ALA A 154 5.84 4.57 12.02
CA ALA A 154 7.19 5.04 12.31
C ALA A 154 7.49 6.40 11.64
N LEU A 155 7.01 6.64 10.42
CA LEU A 155 7.10 7.91 9.70
C LEU A 155 6.31 9.00 10.43
N LEU A 156 5.05 8.73 10.79
CA LEU A 156 4.21 9.67 11.53
C LEU A 156 4.80 10.01 12.90
N LEU A 157 5.37 9.03 13.58
CA LEU A 157 6.05 9.24 14.86
C LEU A 157 7.33 10.08 14.70
N SER A 158 8.14 9.81 13.68
CA SER A 158 9.33 10.58 13.34
C SER A 158 8.96 12.05 13.03
N ALA A 159 7.91 12.27 12.24
CA ALA A 159 7.38 13.60 11.97
C ALA A 159 6.86 14.28 13.24
N THR A 160 6.20 13.53 14.14
CA THR A 160 5.73 14.04 15.45
C THR A 160 6.89 14.55 16.30
N PHE A 161 7.98 13.80 16.38
CA PHE A 161 9.19 14.23 17.11
C PHE A 161 9.92 15.38 16.42
N ALA A 162 9.94 15.40 15.10
CA ALA A 162 10.54 16.47 14.31
C ALA A 162 9.79 17.81 14.45
N LEU A 163 8.45 17.76 14.47
CA LEU A 163 7.56 18.91 14.65
C LEU A 163 7.37 19.32 16.12
N GLY A 164 7.83 18.50 17.06
CA GLY A 164 7.67 18.70 18.51
C GLY A 164 8.18 20.04 19.01
N LYS A 165 7.75 20.44 20.22
CA LYS A 165 7.95 21.79 20.78
C LYS A 165 9.42 22.21 20.79
N PHE A 166 9.70 23.28 20.07
CA PHE A 166 10.77 24.19 20.45
C PHE A 166 10.29 24.98 21.67
N THR A 167 10.64 24.51 22.87
CA THR A 167 10.39 25.27 24.09
C THR A 167 11.06 26.63 23.98
N THR A 168 10.39 27.65 24.48
CA THR A 168 10.85 29.04 24.49
C THR A 168 11.93 29.28 25.58
N GLU A 169 12.52 28.23 26.14
CA GLU A 169 13.57 28.36 27.13
C GLU A 169 14.87 28.84 26.51
N ASP A 170 15.40 29.88 27.08
CA ASP A 170 16.05 31.00 26.44
C ASP A 170 17.59 30.91 26.35
N THR A 171 18.21 29.76 26.43
CA THR A 171 19.64 29.70 26.15
C THR A 171 19.87 29.31 24.69
N GLU A 172 20.77 30.03 24.02
CA GLU A 172 21.16 29.76 22.64
C GLU A 172 21.64 28.31 22.43
N LYS A 173 22.32 27.74 23.43
CA LYS A 173 22.81 26.36 23.48
C LYS A 173 21.66 25.34 23.43
N THR A 174 20.60 25.54 24.24
CA THR A 174 19.42 24.69 24.29
C THR A 174 18.67 24.74 22.97
N ARG A 175 18.51 25.92 22.37
CA ARG A 175 17.87 26.13 21.09
C ARG A 175 18.63 25.48 19.93
N LYS A 176 19.96 25.51 19.92
CA LYS A 176 20.82 24.84 18.93
C LYS A 176 20.67 23.33 19.03
N GLN A 177 20.70 22.79 20.26
CA GLN A 177 20.56 21.36 20.50
C GLN A 177 19.15 20.81 20.06
N GLN A 178 18.08 21.55 20.37
CA GLN A 178 16.72 21.20 19.93
C GLN A 178 16.62 21.21 18.40
N TRP A 179 17.23 22.18 17.73
CA TRP A 179 17.27 22.25 16.28
C TRP A 179 17.99 21.04 15.68
N THR A 180 19.17 20.68 16.19
CA THR A 180 19.91 19.50 15.72
C THR A 180 19.11 18.21 15.89
N ARG A 181 18.43 18.04 17.03
CA ARG A 181 17.53 16.89 17.27
C ARG A 181 16.36 16.87 16.29
N SER A 182 15.70 18.00 16.05
CA SER A 182 14.62 18.10 15.06
C SER A 182 15.11 17.73 13.66
N LEU A 183 16.28 18.24 13.26
CA LEU A 183 16.87 17.91 11.95
C LEU A 183 17.19 16.42 11.82
N ALA A 184 17.70 15.78 12.89
CA ALA A 184 17.92 14.33 12.90
C ALA A 184 16.61 13.55 12.69
N TRP A 185 15.50 13.97 13.33
CA TRP A 185 14.21 13.34 13.12
C TRP A 185 13.65 13.55 11.70
N TRP A 186 13.98 14.68 11.04
CA TRP A 186 13.65 14.87 9.62
C TRP A 186 14.45 13.93 8.71
N CYS A 187 15.72 13.69 9.04
CA CYS A 187 16.52 12.65 8.35
C CYS A 187 15.91 11.25 8.56
N VAL A 188 15.48 10.91 9.79
CA VAL A 188 14.80 9.65 10.08
C VAL A 188 13.47 9.55 9.30
N ALA A 189 12.69 10.63 9.21
CA ALA A 189 11.48 10.65 8.41
C ALA A 189 11.76 10.40 6.91
N GLY A 190 12.83 10.99 6.37
CA GLY A 190 13.29 10.72 5.00
C GLY A 190 13.72 9.27 4.78
N LEU A 191 14.46 8.70 5.74
CA LEU A 191 14.90 7.30 5.72
C LEU A 191 13.70 6.34 5.75
N VAL A 192 12.82 6.49 6.74
CA VAL A 192 11.64 5.63 6.90
C VAL A 192 10.70 5.78 5.71
N GLY A 193 10.46 7.01 5.23
CA GLY A 193 9.65 7.26 4.05
C GLY A 193 10.26 6.65 2.77
N GLY A 194 11.58 6.70 2.62
CA GLY A 194 12.29 6.07 1.51
C GLY A 194 12.18 4.54 1.54
N ILE A 195 12.35 3.94 2.71
CA ILE A 195 12.17 2.48 2.88
C ILE A 195 10.70 2.10 2.62
N ALA A 196 9.74 2.89 3.09
CA ALA A 196 8.32 2.64 2.83
C ALA A 196 8.01 2.68 1.33
N VAL A 197 8.57 3.64 0.59
CA VAL A 197 8.43 3.70 -0.87
C VAL A 197 9.08 2.50 -1.56
N MET A 198 10.21 1.98 -1.04
CA MET A 198 10.80 0.75 -1.56
C MET A 198 9.93 -0.49 -1.34
N MET A 199 8.99 -0.46 -0.38
CA MET A 199 7.97 -1.51 -0.22
C MET A 199 6.81 -1.31 -1.20
N ARG A 200 6.27 -0.06 -1.25
CA ARG A 200 5.13 0.33 -2.09
C ARG A 200 5.28 1.78 -2.59
N PRO A 201 5.18 2.03 -3.90
CA PRO A 201 5.36 3.38 -4.46
C PRO A 201 4.41 4.43 -3.84
N ASP A 202 3.16 4.05 -3.58
CA ASP A 202 2.11 4.90 -3.03
C ASP A 202 2.37 5.36 -1.58
N ALA A 203 3.27 4.70 -0.85
CA ALA A 203 3.73 5.17 0.47
C ALA A 203 4.40 6.55 0.41
N GLY A 204 4.84 7.00 -0.78
CA GLY A 204 5.32 8.36 -1.02
C GLY A 204 4.30 9.44 -0.69
N LEU A 205 2.99 9.13 -0.75
CA LEU A 205 1.92 10.06 -0.36
C LEU A 205 1.91 10.34 1.16
N PHE A 206 2.30 9.38 1.99
CA PHE A 206 2.46 9.61 3.42
C PHE A 206 3.63 10.56 3.70
N LEU A 207 4.73 10.42 2.97
CA LEU A 207 5.86 11.35 3.07
C LEU A 207 5.46 12.74 2.55
N ALA A 208 4.67 12.83 1.49
CA ALA A 208 4.09 14.08 0.99
C ALA A 208 3.17 14.74 2.03
N ALA A 209 2.32 13.96 2.72
CA ALA A 209 1.48 14.45 3.81
C ALA A 209 2.31 15.06 4.96
N VAL A 210 3.42 14.41 5.32
CA VAL A 210 4.39 14.92 6.31
C VAL A 210 5.01 16.23 5.84
N GLY A 211 5.48 16.30 4.59
CA GLY A 211 6.07 17.50 3.99
C GLY A 211 5.07 18.67 3.92
N LEU A 212 3.83 18.41 3.50
CA LEU A 212 2.76 19.41 3.48
C LEU A 212 2.41 19.89 4.90
N THR A 213 2.38 18.99 5.87
CA THR A 213 2.15 19.36 7.28
C THR A 213 3.28 20.25 7.81
N LEU A 214 4.53 19.97 7.46
CA LEU A 214 5.67 20.82 7.79
C LEU A 214 5.47 22.25 7.22
N VAL A 215 5.14 22.34 5.93
CA VAL A 215 4.97 23.65 5.24
C VAL A 215 3.76 24.39 5.81
N ILE A 216 2.57 23.79 5.77
CA ILE A 216 1.32 24.43 6.20
C ILE A 216 1.38 24.74 7.69
N GLY A 217 1.78 23.78 8.52
CA GLY A 217 1.85 23.94 9.97
C GLY A 217 2.85 25.00 10.41
N SER A 218 3.98 25.15 9.72
CA SER A 218 4.98 26.16 10.05
C SER A 218 4.65 27.56 9.53
N LEU A 219 3.97 27.67 8.39
CA LEU A 219 3.63 28.95 7.77
C LEU A 219 2.30 29.53 8.28
N TRP A 220 1.37 28.69 8.73
CA TRP A 220 0.06 29.12 9.23
C TRP A 220 0.12 30.21 10.32
N PRO A 221 1.00 30.12 11.35
CA PRO A 221 1.14 31.18 12.36
C PRO A 221 1.61 32.52 11.80
N LEU A 222 2.40 32.51 10.72
CA LEU A 222 2.84 33.74 10.06
C LEU A 222 1.67 34.44 9.36
N VAL A 223 0.87 33.71 8.61
CA VAL A 223 -0.29 34.23 7.87
C VAL A 223 -1.37 34.71 8.83
N SER A 224 -1.67 33.94 9.89
CA SER A 224 -2.68 34.31 10.89
C SER A 224 -2.24 35.51 11.76
N GLY A 225 -0.94 35.64 12.04
CA GLY A 225 -0.36 36.77 12.75
C GLY A 225 -0.40 38.08 11.94
N LEU A 226 -0.20 38.00 10.62
CA LEU A 226 -0.33 39.15 9.72
C LEU A 226 -1.79 39.67 9.67
N ARG A 227 -2.77 38.75 9.65
CA ARG A 227 -4.20 39.09 9.62
C ARG A 227 -4.70 39.78 10.89
N LYS A 228 -4.14 39.46 12.08
CA LYS A 228 -4.47 40.14 13.34
C LYS A 228 -3.89 41.55 13.42
N LYS A 229 -2.69 41.76 12.86
CA LYS A 229 -2.04 43.10 12.89
C LYS A 229 -2.73 44.13 12.01
N THR A 230 -3.30 43.72 10.87
CA THR A 230 -4.08 44.62 10.01
C THR A 230 -5.37 45.10 10.65
N ALA A 231 -5.85 44.45 11.73
CA ALA A 231 -7.09 44.78 12.42
C ALA A 231 -6.89 45.63 13.69
N GLU A 232 -5.68 45.66 14.28
CA GLU A 232 -5.45 46.25 15.63
C GLU A 232 -4.39 47.35 15.71
N ASP A 233 -3.63 47.70 14.65
CA ASP A 233 -2.42 48.50 14.83
C ASP A 233 -2.45 49.86 14.09
N GLN A 234 -2.91 50.90 14.79
CA GLN A 234 -2.58 52.31 14.54
C GLN A 234 -1.78 52.96 15.70
N GLY A 235 -0.99 52.23 16.47
CA GLY A 235 -0.32 52.91 17.58
C GLY A 235 0.88 52.29 18.28
N SER A 236 1.40 51.16 17.91
CA SER A 236 2.48 50.53 18.68
C SER A 236 3.78 50.33 17.85
N LYS A 237 4.91 50.82 18.42
CA LYS A 237 6.27 50.56 17.88
C LYS A 237 6.62 49.08 17.99
N THR A 238 6.13 48.24 17.05
CA THR A 238 6.37 46.80 17.03
C THR A 238 7.66 46.47 16.35
N LYS A 239 8.45 45.55 16.96
CA LYS A 239 9.67 44.95 16.36
C LYS A 239 9.37 44.40 14.97
N ASP A 240 10.23 44.68 14.01
CA ASP A 240 10.12 44.21 12.63
C ASP A 240 9.90 42.67 12.56
N PRO A 241 8.81 42.19 11.97
CA PRO A 241 8.51 40.73 11.90
C PRO A 241 9.41 39.97 10.92
N ARG A 242 10.14 40.65 10.03
CA ARG A 242 10.97 40.07 8.95
C ARG A 242 12.01 39.07 9.45
N PRO A 243 12.78 39.33 10.54
CA PRO A 243 13.79 38.35 11.01
C PRO A 243 13.18 37.07 11.54
N LYS A 244 11.99 37.12 12.12
CA LYS A 244 11.27 35.92 12.61
C LYS A 244 10.72 35.09 11.45
N ALA A 245 10.13 35.69 10.45
CA ALA A 245 9.63 35.01 9.24
C ALA A 245 10.75 34.34 8.48
N ARG A 246 11.88 35.05 8.22
CA ARG A 246 13.06 34.50 7.55
C ARG A 246 13.60 33.26 8.27
N ARG A 247 13.68 33.27 9.59
CA ARG A 247 14.14 32.14 10.39
C ARG A 247 13.23 30.93 10.28
N ILE A 248 11.90 31.12 10.26
CA ILE A 248 10.94 30.02 10.09
C ILE A 248 11.08 29.41 8.70
N ILE A 249 11.13 30.24 7.66
CA ILE A 249 11.28 29.80 6.27
C ILE A 249 12.58 28.99 6.09
N THR A 250 13.72 29.52 6.61
CA THR A 250 15.00 28.79 6.53
C THR A 250 14.94 27.43 7.21
N ARG A 251 14.24 27.31 8.34
CA ARG A 251 14.05 26.03 9.04
C ARG A 251 13.18 25.08 8.24
N VAL A 252 12.09 25.54 7.65
CA VAL A 252 11.23 24.72 6.80
C VAL A 252 12.02 24.18 5.60
N ILE A 253 12.77 25.05 4.92
CA ILE A 253 13.62 24.64 3.79
C ILE A 253 14.67 23.63 4.22
N ALA A 254 15.39 23.88 5.32
CA ALA A 254 16.44 22.97 5.79
C ALA A 254 15.88 21.63 6.27
N SER A 255 14.71 21.60 6.92
CA SER A 255 14.01 20.37 7.32
C SER A 255 13.54 19.58 6.11
N GLY A 256 12.89 20.25 5.16
CA GLY A 256 12.43 19.64 3.92
C GLY A 256 13.60 19.11 3.09
N ALA A 257 14.68 19.89 2.95
CA ALA A 257 15.88 19.47 2.24
C ALA A 257 16.54 18.25 2.87
N ALA A 258 16.68 18.22 4.22
CA ALA A 258 17.25 17.07 4.92
C ALA A 258 16.41 15.80 4.72
N MET A 259 15.09 15.89 4.86
CA MET A 259 14.16 14.79 4.63
C MET A 259 14.24 14.29 3.17
N SER A 260 14.17 15.21 2.20
CA SER A 260 14.22 14.87 0.77
C SER A 260 15.57 14.29 0.34
N LEU A 261 16.69 14.81 0.87
CA LEU A 261 18.02 14.29 0.55
C LEU A 261 18.16 12.84 1.00
N VAL A 262 17.78 12.53 2.25
CA VAL A 262 17.87 11.16 2.77
C VAL A 262 16.90 10.24 2.00
N PHE A 263 15.70 10.70 1.69
CA PHE A 263 14.74 9.97 0.85
C PHE A 263 15.36 9.60 -0.51
N ILE A 264 15.94 10.57 -1.22
CA ILE A 264 16.61 10.35 -2.51
C ILE A 264 17.78 9.36 -2.38
N LEU A 265 18.56 9.45 -1.30
CA LEU A 265 19.68 8.52 -1.05
C LEU A 265 19.20 7.07 -0.86
N VAL A 266 18.01 6.85 -0.31
CA VAL A 266 17.42 5.50 -0.20
C VAL A 266 16.99 4.95 -1.56
N LEU A 267 16.45 5.79 -2.43
CA LEU A 267 16.02 5.39 -3.78
C LEU A 267 17.19 5.26 -4.77
N ALA A 268 18.31 5.93 -4.50
CA ALA A 268 19.42 6.03 -5.43
C ALA A 268 20.01 4.67 -5.87
N PRO A 269 20.25 3.67 -4.97
CA PRO A 269 20.78 2.38 -5.40
C PRO A 269 19.90 1.68 -6.45
N TRP A 270 18.57 1.69 -6.23
CA TRP A 270 17.61 1.12 -7.16
C TRP A 270 17.56 1.87 -8.49
N THR A 271 17.53 3.20 -8.44
CA THR A 271 17.54 4.06 -9.63
C THR A 271 18.82 3.86 -10.46
N ILE A 272 19.99 3.78 -9.79
CA ILE A 272 21.29 3.54 -10.46
C ILE A 272 21.32 2.13 -11.08
N ARG A 273 20.79 1.12 -10.39
CA ARG A 273 20.67 -0.24 -10.95
C ARG A 273 19.81 -0.23 -12.22
N ASN A 274 18.64 0.40 -12.18
CA ASN A 274 17.74 0.45 -13.34
C ASN A 274 18.37 1.24 -14.50
N TRP A 275 19.08 2.32 -14.20
CA TRP A 275 19.84 3.04 -15.22
C TRP A 275 20.94 2.18 -15.88
N ARG A 276 21.64 1.36 -15.09
CA ARG A 276 22.71 0.51 -15.62
C ARG A 276 22.21 -0.69 -16.42
N VAL A 277 21.07 -1.27 -16.02
CA VAL A 277 20.54 -2.50 -16.62
C VAL A 277 19.63 -2.20 -17.81
N PHE A 278 18.73 -1.23 -17.65
CA PHE A 278 17.70 -0.92 -18.65
C PHE A 278 17.95 0.40 -19.40
N HIS A 279 18.99 1.16 -19.03
CA HIS A 279 19.26 2.52 -19.53
C HIS A 279 18.09 3.50 -19.32
N LEU A 280 17.26 3.26 -18.30
CA LEU A 280 16.08 4.05 -17.97
C LEU A 280 16.23 4.71 -16.59
N PHE A 281 15.85 5.99 -16.50
CA PHE A 281 15.68 6.66 -15.22
C PHE A 281 14.34 6.27 -14.59
N GLN A 282 14.32 5.14 -13.89
CA GLN A 282 13.14 4.54 -13.29
C GLN A 282 13.34 4.37 -11.77
N PRO A 283 13.02 5.39 -10.94
CA PRO A 283 13.19 5.33 -9.49
C PRO A 283 12.11 4.51 -8.76
N LEU A 284 10.94 4.30 -9.40
CA LEU A 284 9.80 3.55 -8.87
C LEU A 284 9.47 2.40 -9.82
N ALA A 285 8.60 1.48 -9.39
CA ALA A 285 8.04 0.47 -10.28
C ALA A 285 7.12 1.12 -11.33
N PRO A 286 6.98 0.53 -12.52
CA PRO A 286 5.99 0.92 -13.50
C PRO A 286 4.56 0.80 -12.96
N GLN A 287 3.63 1.55 -13.54
CA GLN A 287 2.26 1.63 -13.01
C GLN A 287 1.49 0.32 -13.19
N HIS A 288 1.69 -0.36 -14.31
CA HIS A 288 0.97 -1.59 -14.66
C HIS A 288 1.89 -2.83 -14.61
N ALA A 289 3.00 -2.73 -13.88
CA ALA A 289 4.00 -3.81 -13.77
C ALA A 289 4.62 -4.23 -15.11
N GLU A 290 4.60 -3.35 -16.11
CA GLU A 290 5.12 -3.58 -17.46
C GLU A 290 6.66 -3.54 -17.51
N MET A 291 7.25 -4.36 -18.37
CA MET A 291 8.65 -4.23 -18.76
C MET A 291 8.82 -3.19 -19.87
N PRO A 292 10.04 -2.63 -20.06
CA PRO A 292 10.28 -1.65 -21.12
C PRO A 292 10.02 -2.23 -22.52
N GLY A 293 9.02 -1.69 -23.20
CA GLY A 293 8.62 -2.11 -24.54
C GLY A 293 7.40 -3.02 -24.59
N GLU A 294 6.92 -3.50 -23.46
CA GLU A 294 5.66 -4.23 -23.39
C GLU A 294 4.45 -3.33 -23.69
N PHE A 295 3.49 -3.89 -24.37
CA PHE A 295 2.23 -3.21 -24.67
C PHE A 295 1.36 -3.16 -23.40
N VAL A 296 0.77 -2.00 -23.15
CA VAL A 296 -0.20 -1.80 -22.06
C VAL A 296 -1.51 -1.32 -22.65
N PRO A 297 -2.63 -2.00 -22.46
CA PRO A 297 -3.92 -1.68 -23.03
C PRO A 297 -4.59 -0.48 -22.34
N ARG A 298 -3.99 0.69 -22.48
CA ARG A 298 -4.41 1.94 -21.81
C ARG A 298 -5.80 2.41 -22.22
N GLY A 299 -6.25 2.07 -23.42
CA GLY A 299 -7.59 2.39 -23.91
C GLY A 299 -8.65 1.58 -23.19
N TYR A 300 -8.45 0.27 -23.08
CA TYR A 300 -9.31 -0.62 -22.30
C TYR A 300 -9.35 -0.22 -20.83
N LEU A 301 -8.20 -0.01 -20.20
CA LEU A 301 -8.10 0.43 -18.81
C LEU A 301 -8.83 1.77 -18.58
N LEU A 302 -8.72 2.72 -19.52
CA LEU A 302 -9.45 3.99 -19.43
C LEU A 302 -10.96 3.80 -19.58
N TRP A 303 -11.39 2.89 -20.47
CA TRP A 303 -12.80 2.56 -20.65
C TRP A 303 -13.36 1.90 -19.38
N VAL A 304 -12.69 0.90 -18.83
CA VAL A 304 -13.06 0.27 -17.54
C VAL A 304 -13.15 1.32 -16.44
N ARG A 305 -12.17 2.19 -16.31
CA ARG A 305 -12.16 3.29 -15.33
C ARG A 305 -13.33 4.27 -15.51
N SER A 306 -13.98 4.32 -16.67
CA SER A 306 -15.12 5.21 -16.92
C SER A 306 -16.45 4.71 -16.33
N TRP A 307 -16.50 3.45 -15.84
CA TRP A 307 -17.71 2.85 -15.29
C TRP A 307 -17.48 1.97 -14.05
N LEU A 308 -16.37 1.28 -13.93
CA LEU A 308 -16.08 0.36 -12.83
C LEU A 308 -16.02 1.11 -11.48
N ASP A 309 -16.82 0.66 -10.52
CA ASP A 309 -16.92 1.24 -9.17
C ASP A 309 -16.90 0.20 -8.04
N ASP A 310 -16.88 -1.10 -8.36
CA ASP A 310 -16.97 -2.22 -7.44
C ASP A 310 -15.83 -3.24 -7.68
N GLN A 311 -15.34 -3.87 -6.60
CA GLN A 311 -14.25 -4.87 -6.64
C GLN A 311 -14.62 -6.10 -7.45
N LYS A 312 -15.87 -6.57 -7.42
CA LYS A 312 -16.30 -7.76 -8.17
C LYS A 312 -16.04 -7.64 -9.67
N TYR A 313 -16.15 -6.43 -10.23
CA TYR A 313 -15.85 -6.19 -11.64
C TYR A 313 -14.35 -6.15 -11.94
N VAL A 314 -13.51 -5.93 -10.92
CA VAL A 314 -12.05 -6.00 -11.07
C VAL A 314 -11.62 -7.45 -11.33
N SER A 315 -12.12 -8.40 -10.53
CA SER A 315 -11.83 -9.82 -10.67
C SER A 315 -12.38 -10.41 -11.97
N GLN A 316 -13.51 -9.86 -12.48
CA GLN A 316 -14.15 -10.36 -13.70
C GLN A 316 -13.59 -9.77 -15.00
N PHE A 317 -13.17 -8.50 -15.00
CA PHE A 317 -12.89 -7.79 -16.25
C PHE A 317 -11.51 -7.11 -16.29
N LEU A 318 -10.76 -7.12 -15.20
CA LEU A 318 -9.44 -6.47 -15.14
C LEU A 318 -8.31 -7.49 -14.96
N TRP A 319 -8.46 -8.42 -14.01
CA TRP A 319 -7.43 -9.40 -13.73
C TRP A 319 -7.34 -10.51 -14.78
N PRO A 320 -8.44 -11.02 -15.36
CA PRO A 320 -8.38 -12.05 -16.41
C PRO A 320 -8.08 -11.49 -17.80
N LEU A 321 -7.81 -10.19 -17.93
CA LEU A 321 -7.47 -9.60 -19.23
C LEU A 321 -6.26 -10.33 -19.85
N GLU A 322 -6.39 -10.71 -21.14
CA GLU A 322 -5.41 -11.51 -21.91
C GLU A 322 -5.27 -12.98 -21.44
N VAL A 323 -6.14 -13.42 -20.54
CA VAL A 323 -6.20 -14.81 -20.05
C VAL A 323 -7.53 -15.44 -20.42
N GLU A 324 -8.64 -14.72 -20.23
CA GLU A 324 -9.99 -15.24 -20.44
C GLU A 324 -10.78 -14.36 -21.45
N PRO A 325 -11.72 -14.96 -22.21
CA PRO A 325 -12.63 -14.21 -23.04
C PRO A 325 -13.60 -13.37 -22.19
N ILE A 326 -14.01 -12.22 -22.71
CA ILE A 326 -14.95 -11.31 -22.05
C ILE A 326 -16.28 -11.34 -22.78
N ASP A 327 -17.35 -11.76 -22.09
CA ASP A 327 -18.70 -11.69 -22.63
C ASP A 327 -19.30 -10.30 -22.40
N VAL A 328 -19.82 -9.69 -23.47
CA VAL A 328 -20.49 -8.39 -23.41
C VAL A 328 -21.78 -8.41 -22.59
N ASP A 329 -22.42 -9.56 -22.44
CA ASP A 329 -23.68 -9.70 -21.69
C ASP A 329 -23.46 -9.88 -20.18
N GLU A 330 -22.25 -10.20 -19.74
CA GLU A 330 -21.83 -10.21 -18.34
C GLU A 330 -21.46 -8.81 -17.82
N LEU A 331 -21.23 -7.85 -18.73
CA LEU A 331 -20.91 -6.48 -18.35
C LEU A 331 -22.14 -5.78 -17.75
N PRO A 332 -21.97 -5.00 -16.67
CA PRO A 332 -23.07 -4.29 -16.05
C PRO A 332 -23.61 -3.18 -16.96
N ASP A 333 -24.88 -2.82 -16.78
CA ASP A 333 -25.51 -1.73 -17.54
C ASP A 333 -24.75 -0.40 -17.45
N SER A 334 -24.02 -0.17 -16.35
CA SER A 334 -23.18 1.01 -16.16
C SER A 334 -21.99 1.07 -17.10
N ALA A 335 -21.60 -0.04 -17.73
CA ALA A 335 -20.53 -0.12 -18.72
C ALA A 335 -20.88 0.58 -20.04
N PHE A 336 -22.16 0.89 -20.28
CA PHE A 336 -22.66 1.49 -21.51
C PHE A 336 -23.48 2.75 -21.24
N ASP A 337 -23.37 3.75 -22.11
CA ASP A 337 -24.22 4.95 -22.08
C ASP A 337 -25.40 4.85 -23.07
N SER A 338 -25.30 3.96 -24.06
CA SER A 338 -26.36 3.72 -25.05
C SER A 338 -26.26 2.33 -25.67
N PRO A 339 -27.37 1.83 -26.33
CA PRO A 339 -27.32 0.59 -27.07
C PRO A 339 -26.32 0.57 -28.23
N GLU A 340 -26.07 1.73 -28.85
CA GLU A 340 -25.06 1.88 -29.91
C GLU A 340 -23.64 1.71 -29.35
N GLU A 341 -23.41 2.21 -28.17
CA GLU A 341 -22.12 2.02 -27.48
C GLU A 341 -21.92 0.54 -27.09
N LYS A 342 -22.97 -0.15 -26.59
CA LYS A 342 -22.91 -1.61 -26.32
C LYS A 342 -22.52 -2.37 -27.57
N LYS A 343 -23.08 -2.04 -28.73
CA LYS A 343 -22.73 -2.68 -30.01
C LYS A 343 -21.27 -2.43 -30.42
N ARG A 344 -20.76 -1.23 -30.21
CA ARG A 344 -19.36 -0.92 -30.49
C ARG A 344 -18.40 -1.69 -29.58
N VAL A 345 -18.74 -1.78 -28.30
CA VAL A 345 -17.96 -2.57 -27.32
C VAL A 345 -18.02 -4.05 -27.68
N ALA A 346 -19.22 -4.59 -28.00
CA ALA A 346 -19.37 -5.98 -28.43
C ALA A 346 -18.51 -6.31 -29.66
N ALA A 347 -18.45 -5.43 -30.65
CA ALA A 347 -17.61 -5.63 -31.82
C ALA A 347 -16.09 -5.60 -31.51
N LEU A 348 -15.66 -4.84 -30.50
CA LEU A 348 -14.27 -4.87 -30.04
C LEU A 348 -13.96 -6.13 -29.24
N LEU A 349 -14.87 -6.57 -28.36
CA LEU A 349 -14.71 -7.79 -27.59
C LEU A 349 -14.80 -9.04 -28.47
N GLU A 350 -15.59 -9.04 -29.55
CA GLU A 350 -15.59 -10.13 -30.52
C GLU A 350 -14.21 -10.30 -31.20
N LYS A 351 -13.54 -9.19 -31.53
CA LYS A 351 -12.16 -9.24 -32.05
C LYS A 351 -11.16 -9.68 -31.00
N TYR A 352 -11.31 -9.26 -29.75
CA TYR A 352 -10.48 -9.67 -28.65
C TYR A 352 -10.60 -11.16 -28.36
N ASN A 353 -11.84 -11.70 -28.37
CA ASN A 353 -12.12 -13.12 -28.11
C ASN A 353 -11.77 -14.05 -29.29
N LYS A 354 -11.54 -13.52 -30.50
CA LYS A 354 -11.19 -14.27 -31.71
C LYS A 354 -10.09 -13.51 -32.43
N PRO A 355 -8.83 -13.63 -31.99
CA PRO A 355 -7.71 -13.05 -32.72
C PRO A 355 -7.66 -13.64 -34.13
N ASP A 356 -7.44 -12.78 -35.12
CA ASP A 356 -7.39 -13.15 -36.54
C ASP A 356 -6.24 -14.14 -36.81
N ASP A 357 -6.56 -15.38 -37.16
CA ASP A 357 -5.60 -16.37 -37.67
C ASP A 357 -4.96 -15.94 -39.03
N SER A 358 -5.27 -14.75 -39.51
CA SER A 358 -4.95 -14.30 -40.87
C SER A 358 -3.50 -13.80 -41.07
N GLU A 359 -2.71 -13.60 -40.02
CA GLU A 359 -1.28 -13.23 -40.20
C GLU A 359 -0.35 -14.40 -40.50
N ASN A 360 -0.82 -15.65 -40.39
CA ASN A 360 -0.01 -16.84 -40.69
C ASN A 360 -0.24 -17.46 -42.09
N SER A 361 -1.07 -16.84 -42.93
CA SER A 361 -1.45 -17.45 -44.23
C SER A 361 -0.80 -16.84 -45.49
N ASP A 362 0.07 -15.81 -45.34
CA ASP A 362 0.70 -15.16 -46.50
C ASP A 362 2.23 -15.27 -46.54
N THR A 363 2.78 -16.49 -46.31
CA THR A 363 4.19 -16.78 -46.66
C THR A 363 4.38 -18.17 -47.27
N ASP A 364 3.50 -18.53 -48.22
CA ASP A 364 3.82 -19.58 -49.16
C ASP A 364 3.89 -19.01 -50.59
N GLY A 365 5.10 -18.74 -51.04
CA GLY A 365 5.34 -18.52 -52.45
C GLY A 365 6.21 -17.35 -52.86
N ALA A 366 7.48 -17.28 -52.42
CA ALA A 366 8.53 -16.72 -53.27
C ALA A 366 9.92 -17.11 -52.73
N SER A 367 10.49 -18.14 -53.33
CA SER A 367 11.90 -18.47 -53.16
C SER A 367 12.78 -17.36 -53.74
N VAL A 368 13.43 -16.61 -52.85
CA VAL A 368 14.58 -15.74 -53.23
C VAL A 368 15.76 -16.17 -52.38
N GLU A 369 16.80 -16.70 -53.06
CA GLU A 369 18.10 -17.07 -52.49
C GLU A 369 18.70 -15.91 -51.68
N PRO A 370 19.23 -16.14 -50.50
CA PRO A 370 19.99 -15.10 -49.80
C PRO A 370 21.45 -15.14 -50.23
N THR A 371 21.87 -14.04 -50.81
CA THR A 371 23.27 -13.72 -51.07
C THR A 371 24.08 -13.65 -49.79
N ALA A 372 25.15 -14.43 -49.72
CA ALA A 372 26.05 -14.54 -48.58
C ALA A 372 26.72 -13.22 -48.18
N ARG A 373 26.77 -12.97 -46.90
CA ARG A 373 27.67 -11.99 -46.25
C ARG A 373 28.54 -12.71 -45.20
N PRO A 374 29.82 -12.41 -45.10
CA PRO A 374 30.81 -13.25 -44.48
C PRO A 374 30.79 -13.19 -42.93
N THR A 375 30.88 -14.35 -42.36
CA THR A 375 31.05 -14.63 -40.93
C THR A 375 32.50 -14.38 -40.50
N PRO A 376 32.76 -13.81 -39.32
CA PRO A 376 34.09 -13.90 -38.73
C PRO A 376 34.19 -15.18 -37.87
N THR A 377 35.24 -15.94 -38.10
CA THR A 377 35.66 -17.19 -37.54
C THR A 377 35.91 -17.14 -36.03
N PRO A 378 35.46 -18.13 -35.23
CA PRO A 378 35.92 -18.30 -33.86
C PRO A 378 37.21 -19.12 -33.81
N SER A 379 38.14 -18.68 -33.00
CA SER A 379 39.41 -19.37 -32.70
C SER A 379 39.16 -20.53 -31.73
N ALA A 380 39.90 -21.64 -32.01
CA ALA A 380 39.72 -22.95 -31.44
C ALA A 380 40.44 -23.18 -30.11
N SER A 381 39.77 -23.97 -29.25
CA SER A 381 40.22 -25.17 -28.49
C SER A 381 41.31 -25.05 -27.41
N PRO A 382 41.46 -26.01 -26.45
CA PRO A 382 41.25 -27.43 -26.64
C PRO A 382 40.49 -28.21 -25.54
N ALA A 383 40.12 -29.42 -25.93
CA ALA A 383 39.47 -30.48 -25.22
C ALA A 383 40.30 -31.14 -24.09
N SER A 384 39.59 -31.73 -23.11
CA SER A 384 40.09 -32.95 -22.41
C SER A 384 38.95 -33.88 -22.05
N GLN A 385 39.10 -35.04 -22.52
CA GLN A 385 38.54 -36.37 -22.46
C GLN A 385 37.97 -36.79 -21.09
N SER A 386 36.77 -37.33 -21.11
CA SER A 386 36.39 -38.74 -20.91
C SER A 386 36.86 -39.45 -19.62
N THR A 387 35.94 -39.91 -18.80
CA THR A 387 35.90 -41.36 -18.43
C THR A 387 34.50 -41.78 -17.99
N LYS A 388 34.02 -42.84 -18.62
CA LYS A 388 32.84 -43.65 -18.27
C LYS A 388 33.13 -44.52 -17.07
N SER A 389 32.16 -44.78 -16.21
CA SER A 389 31.91 -46.10 -15.62
C SER A 389 30.51 -46.17 -14.99
N ASN A 390 29.68 -47.01 -15.54
CA ASN A 390 28.53 -47.69 -14.95
C ASN A 390 28.97 -49.17 -14.75
N PRO A 391 28.24 -50.09 -14.12
CA PRO A 391 27.02 -50.10 -13.32
C PRO A 391 27.10 -51.01 -12.05
N THR A 392 26.08 -51.09 -11.20
CA THR A 392 25.59 -52.39 -10.66
C THR A 392 24.32 -52.19 -9.77
N ALA A 393 23.23 -52.73 -10.24
CA ALA A 393 22.18 -53.60 -9.70
C ALA A 393 21.54 -53.36 -8.30
N SER A 394 20.23 -53.32 -8.40
CA SER A 394 19.10 -53.52 -7.43
C SER A 394 19.24 -54.71 -6.45
N PRO A 395 18.37 -54.82 -5.38
CA PRO A 395 16.95 -55.08 -5.62
C PRO A 395 15.94 -54.41 -4.67
N ALA A 396 14.70 -54.33 -5.14
CA ALA A 396 13.48 -54.11 -4.39
C ALA A 396 13.04 -55.39 -3.63
N PRO A 397 11.96 -55.49 -2.78
CA PRO A 397 10.62 -54.98 -3.11
C PRO A 397 9.76 -54.48 -1.92
N ASP A 398 8.52 -54.08 -2.31
CA ASP A 398 7.18 -54.12 -1.64
C ASP A 398 6.75 -52.86 -0.91
N GLU A 399 5.71 -52.36 -1.28
CA GLU A 399 4.26 -52.47 -1.46
C GLU A 399 3.51 -51.17 -1.06
N ASN A 400 2.68 -50.70 -1.98
CA ASN A 400 1.39 -50.05 -1.81
C ASN A 400 1.28 -48.73 -1.01
N ASN A 401 1.08 -47.62 -1.74
CA ASN A 401 -0.24 -46.99 -1.77
C ASN A 401 -0.34 -45.99 -2.92
N ASP A 402 -1.35 -46.23 -3.74
CA ASP A 402 -1.84 -45.38 -4.78
C ASP A 402 -2.42 -44.10 -4.18
N GLU A 403 -1.83 -42.96 -4.45
CA GLU A 403 -2.52 -41.68 -4.61
C GLU A 403 -1.90 -41.03 -5.85
N GLU A 404 -2.64 -41.16 -6.94
CA GLU A 404 -2.46 -40.41 -8.17
C GLU A 404 -2.58 -38.93 -7.87
N GLY A 405 -1.46 -38.28 -7.58
CA GLY A 405 -1.28 -36.86 -7.75
C GLY A 405 -1.07 -36.59 -9.22
N GLU A 406 -2.10 -36.36 -9.98
CA GLU A 406 -2.02 -35.72 -11.29
C GLU A 406 -1.21 -34.43 -11.12
N SER A 407 0.04 -34.48 -11.56
CA SER A 407 0.77 -33.29 -11.94
C SER A 407 0.03 -32.73 -13.15
N GLU A 408 -0.85 -31.77 -12.91
CA GLU A 408 -1.29 -30.83 -13.94
C GLU A 408 -0.04 -30.12 -14.46
N GLU A 409 0.62 -30.71 -15.46
CA GLU A 409 1.33 -29.99 -16.49
C GLU A 409 0.28 -29.06 -17.10
N THR A 410 0.19 -27.84 -16.60
CA THR A 410 -0.48 -26.75 -17.26
C THR A 410 0.31 -26.49 -18.55
N ASP A 411 -0.01 -27.25 -19.60
CA ASP A 411 0.08 -26.74 -20.95
C ASP A 411 -0.65 -25.38 -20.90
N GLN A 412 0.10 -24.30 -20.95
CA GLN A 412 -0.43 -23.01 -21.34
C GLN A 412 -0.88 -23.17 -22.78
N GLU A 413 -2.07 -23.74 -22.98
CA GLU A 413 -2.84 -23.49 -24.19
C GLU A 413 -2.87 -21.98 -24.33
N GLN A 414 -2.25 -21.46 -25.39
CA GLN A 414 -2.31 -20.05 -25.76
C GLN A 414 -3.79 -19.66 -25.69
N SER A 415 -4.14 -18.90 -24.68
CA SER A 415 -5.50 -18.35 -24.56
C SER A 415 -5.77 -17.64 -25.88
N GLY A 416 -6.83 -18.08 -26.60
CA GLY A 416 -7.18 -17.53 -27.91
C GLY A 416 -7.72 -16.10 -27.85
N VAL A 417 -7.26 -15.28 -26.87
CA VAL A 417 -7.65 -13.89 -26.65
C VAL A 417 -6.43 -13.00 -26.72
N GLU A 418 -6.52 -11.85 -27.40
CA GLU A 418 -5.42 -10.90 -27.53
C GLU A 418 -5.93 -9.45 -27.60
N MET A 419 -5.36 -8.58 -26.76
CA MET A 419 -5.64 -7.15 -26.79
C MET A 419 -4.66 -6.43 -27.72
N THR A 420 -5.02 -6.33 -29.00
CA THR A 420 -4.18 -5.64 -29.97
C THR A 420 -4.23 -4.12 -29.83
N PRO A 421 -3.21 -3.37 -30.34
CA PRO A 421 -3.22 -1.91 -30.33
C PRO A 421 -4.43 -1.28 -31.01
N ASP A 422 -5.01 -1.91 -32.04
CA ASP A 422 -6.18 -1.42 -32.75
C ASP A 422 -7.47 -1.59 -31.92
N ILE A 423 -7.61 -2.70 -31.22
CA ILE A 423 -8.72 -2.95 -30.28
C ILE A 423 -8.63 -1.92 -29.14
N ASP A 424 -7.45 -1.74 -28.57
CA ASP A 424 -7.21 -0.76 -27.50
C ASP A 424 -7.51 0.68 -27.94
N ALA A 425 -7.14 1.05 -29.16
CA ALA A 425 -7.47 2.36 -29.72
C ALA A 425 -8.99 2.56 -29.84
N GLY A 426 -9.74 1.51 -30.17
CA GLY A 426 -11.21 1.52 -30.18
C GLY A 426 -11.79 1.79 -28.80
N PHE A 427 -11.32 1.10 -27.77
CA PHE A 427 -11.69 1.34 -26.37
C PHE A 427 -11.30 2.76 -25.91
N MET A 428 -10.12 3.23 -26.29
CA MET A 428 -9.64 4.59 -25.99
C MET A 428 -10.62 5.64 -26.55
N GLN A 429 -11.11 5.46 -27.78
CA GLN A 429 -12.07 6.36 -28.38
C GLN A 429 -13.39 6.38 -27.60
N ILE A 430 -13.96 5.21 -27.30
CA ILE A 430 -15.21 5.09 -26.53
C ILE A 430 -15.04 5.75 -25.16
N ALA A 431 -13.93 5.47 -24.45
CA ALA A 431 -13.66 6.06 -23.15
C ALA A 431 -13.64 7.59 -23.18
N ARG A 432 -12.95 8.18 -24.15
CA ARG A 432 -12.88 9.64 -24.33
C ARG A 432 -14.26 10.25 -24.61
N GLU A 433 -15.05 9.62 -25.45
CA GLU A 433 -16.43 10.05 -25.74
C GLU A 433 -17.32 10.02 -24.48
N ARG A 434 -17.22 8.96 -23.66
CA ARG A 434 -17.93 8.82 -22.38
C ARG A 434 -17.52 9.93 -21.39
N ILE A 435 -16.22 10.14 -21.22
CA ILE A 435 -15.69 11.15 -20.30
C ILE A 435 -16.13 12.55 -20.74
N ALA A 436 -16.09 12.85 -22.05
CA ALA A 436 -16.51 14.14 -22.58
C ALA A 436 -18.02 14.38 -22.40
N ARG A 437 -18.87 13.33 -22.54
CA ARG A 437 -20.32 13.43 -22.30
C ARG A 437 -20.65 13.64 -20.81
N HIS A 438 -19.94 12.96 -19.91
CA HIS A 438 -20.25 12.96 -18.47
C HIS A 438 -19.03 13.21 -17.59
N PRO A 439 -18.36 14.40 -17.67
CA PRO A 439 -17.14 14.67 -16.94
C PRO A 439 -17.32 14.64 -15.40
N PHE A 440 -18.48 15.11 -14.91
CA PHE A 440 -18.77 15.06 -13.46
C PHE A 440 -18.86 13.61 -12.95
N ARG A 441 -19.47 12.69 -13.72
CA ARG A 441 -19.52 11.27 -13.38
C ARG A 441 -18.10 10.71 -13.23
N TYR A 442 -17.23 10.97 -14.21
CA TYR A 442 -15.87 10.43 -14.25
C TYR A 442 -14.94 11.02 -13.17
N TYR A 443 -14.92 12.36 -13.03
CA TYR A 443 -13.95 13.01 -12.15
C TYR A 443 -14.41 13.16 -10.70
N VAL A 444 -15.70 13.01 -10.40
CA VAL A 444 -16.24 13.25 -9.06
C VAL A 444 -17.04 12.05 -8.56
N TRP A 445 -18.06 11.62 -9.31
CA TRP A 445 -19.01 10.64 -8.80
C TRP A 445 -18.42 9.23 -8.69
N LEU A 446 -17.74 8.74 -9.72
CA LEU A 446 -17.07 7.44 -9.69
C LEU A 446 -15.96 7.37 -8.62
N PRO A 447 -15.07 8.36 -8.46
CA PRO A 447 -14.14 8.38 -7.33
C PRO A 447 -14.82 8.30 -5.95
N ILE A 448 -15.96 8.97 -5.76
CA ILE A 448 -16.72 8.87 -4.50
C ILE A 448 -17.27 7.46 -4.28
N LYS A 449 -17.82 6.83 -5.33
CA LYS A 449 -18.31 5.45 -5.25
C LYS A 449 -17.18 4.47 -4.93
N ARG A 450 -16.04 4.55 -5.64
CA ARG A 450 -14.85 3.73 -5.37
C ARG A 450 -14.30 3.93 -3.95
N ALA A 451 -14.30 5.18 -3.47
CA ALA A 451 -13.90 5.47 -2.09
C ALA A 451 -14.85 4.80 -1.09
N ARG A 452 -16.17 4.75 -1.40
CA ARG A 452 -17.16 4.02 -0.58
C ARG A 452 -16.88 2.53 -0.60
N THR A 453 -16.74 1.92 -1.78
CA THR A 453 -16.43 0.49 -1.93
C THR A 453 -15.17 0.12 -1.17
N MET A 454 -14.03 0.80 -1.41
CA MET A 454 -12.79 0.56 -0.67
C MET A 454 -12.96 0.69 0.86
N TRP A 455 -13.83 1.58 1.34
CA TRP A 455 -14.01 1.81 2.78
C TRP A 455 -14.99 0.85 3.45
N PHE A 456 -16.01 0.41 2.71
CA PHE A 456 -17.11 -0.41 3.23
C PHE A 456 -17.17 -1.77 2.53
N ASP A 457 -16.03 -2.41 2.43
CA ASP A 457 -15.86 -3.81 2.09
C ASP A 457 -15.13 -4.51 3.25
N THR A 458 -14.94 -5.81 3.19
CA THR A 458 -14.24 -6.63 4.19
C THR A 458 -12.76 -6.29 4.35
N HIS A 459 -12.21 -5.43 3.51
CA HIS A 459 -10.81 -4.96 3.45
C HIS A 459 -9.78 -6.04 3.11
N SER A 460 -10.22 -7.25 2.76
CA SER A 460 -9.31 -8.33 2.35
C SER A 460 -10.08 -9.48 1.72
N GLN A 461 -9.63 -9.89 0.55
CA GLN A 461 -10.07 -11.12 -0.13
C GLN A 461 -9.53 -12.41 0.53
N TYR A 462 -8.67 -12.31 1.54
CA TYR A 462 -8.07 -13.47 2.21
C TYR A 462 -8.89 -13.95 3.42
N TRP A 463 -9.98 -13.28 3.74
CA TRP A 463 -10.97 -13.81 4.66
C TRP A 463 -11.79 -14.91 3.96
N PRO A 464 -12.27 -15.93 4.68
CA PRO A 464 -13.15 -16.94 4.09
C PRO A 464 -14.58 -16.43 3.86
N PHE A 465 -14.73 -15.14 3.68
CA PHE A 465 -15.97 -14.42 3.38
C PHE A 465 -15.62 -13.06 2.77
N GLU A 466 -16.37 -12.63 1.79
CA GLU A 466 -16.22 -11.33 1.12
C GLU A 466 -17.60 -10.70 0.94
N GLY A 467 -17.62 -9.39 0.76
CA GLY A 467 -18.83 -8.64 0.44
C GLY A 467 -18.82 -7.20 0.90
N GLU A 468 -19.77 -6.43 0.37
CA GLU A 468 -20.00 -5.04 0.77
C GLU A 468 -20.61 -4.97 2.19
N LEU A 469 -20.09 -4.04 2.99
CA LEU A 469 -20.54 -3.78 4.36
C LEU A 469 -21.54 -2.62 4.45
N LEU A 470 -21.64 -1.80 3.37
CA LEU A 470 -22.60 -0.69 3.28
C LEU A 470 -22.90 -0.31 1.82
N PRO A 471 -24.08 -0.67 1.25
CA PRO A 471 -25.11 -1.49 1.91
C PRO A 471 -24.58 -2.87 2.26
N LEU A 472 -25.17 -3.53 3.23
CA LEU A 472 -24.79 -4.90 3.55
C LEU A 472 -25.28 -5.80 2.41
N ASP A 473 -24.38 -6.61 1.88
CA ASP A 473 -24.73 -7.61 0.88
C ASP A 473 -25.75 -8.61 1.38
N ASP A 474 -26.47 -9.25 0.47
CA ASP A 474 -27.38 -10.33 0.77
C ASP A 474 -26.61 -11.43 1.50
N LEU A 475 -27.11 -11.77 2.69
CA LEU A 475 -26.50 -12.79 3.52
C LEU A 475 -26.88 -14.16 2.95
N ASP A 476 -26.00 -14.68 2.12
CA ASP A 476 -26.17 -15.98 1.51
C ASP A 476 -26.21 -17.10 2.56
N TYR A 477 -26.62 -18.30 2.17
CA TYR A 477 -26.73 -19.48 3.05
C TYR A 477 -25.39 -19.93 3.66
N ASP A 478 -24.28 -19.32 3.25
CA ASP A 478 -22.97 -19.56 3.86
C ASP A 478 -22.95 -18.99 5.29
N ILE A 479 -22.73 -19.88 6.24
CA ILE A 479 -22.65 -19.56 7.67
C ILE A 479 -21.56 -18.50 7.97
N HIS A 480 -20.50 -18.44 7.17
CA HIS A 480 -19.43 -17.45 7.33
C HIS A 480 -19.94 -16.05 7.00
N GLN A 481 -20.68 -15.87 5.90
CA GLN A 481 -21.24 -14.58 5.54
C GLN A 481 -22.30 -14.11 6.54
N GLN A 482 -23.21 -14.98 6.99
CA GLN A 482 -24.30 -14.63 7.91
C GLN A 482 -23.81 -13.98 9.21
N TYR A 483 -22.67 -14.42 9.74
CA TYR A 483 -22.16 -13.92 11.03
C TYR A 483 -21.04 -12.89 10.85
N TRP A 484 -20.14 -13.11 9.90
CA TRP A 484 -18.94 -12.29 9.77
C TRP A 484 -19.19 -10.97 9.08
N LEU A 485 -20.02 -10.91 8.02
CA LEU A 485 -20.31 -9.66 7.34
C LEU A 485 -20.96 -8.62 8.27
N PRO A 486 -22.03 -8.92 9.03
CA PRO A 486 -22.59 -7.95 9.98
C PRO A 486 -21.61 -7.54 11.08
N LEU A 487 -20.76 -8.47 11.54
CA LEU A 487 -19.71 -8.15 12.52
C LEU A 487 -18.70 -7.17 11.94
N PHE A 488 -18.21 -7.42 10.73
CA PHE A 488 -17.24 -6.55 10.05
C PHE A 488 -17.84 -5.20 9.71
N ALA A 489 -19.11 -5.14 9.29
CA ALA A 489 -19.85 -3.89 9.11
C ALA A 489 -19.89 -3.07 10.41
N GLY A 490 -20.21 -3.72 11.52
CA GLY A 490 -20.19 -3.09 12.84
C GLY A 490 -18.81 -2.60 13.25
N LEU A 491 -17.77 -3.41 13.04
CA LEU A 491 -16.39 -3.02 13.33
C LEU A 491 -15.92 -1.85 12.48
N THR A 492 -16.15 -1.88 11.17
CA THR A 492 -15.80 -0.78 10.25
C THR A 492 -16.48 0.51 10.68
N ALA A 493 -17.78 0.45 11.02
CA ALA A 493 -18.52 1.60 11.55
C ALA A 493 -17.92 2.10 12.88
N ILE A 494 -17.57 1.21 13.81
CA ILE A 494 -16.97 1.58 15.11
C ILE A 494 -15.62 2.27 14.90
N TYR A 495 -14.70 1.71 14.12
CA TYR A 495 -13.40 2.34 13.87
C TYR A 495 -13.55 3.70 13.18
N THR A 496 -14.44 3.80 12.20
CA THR A 496 -14.71 5.05 11.48
C THR A 496 -15.28 6.12 12.42
N LEU A 497 -16.33 5.80 13.19
CA LEU A 497 -16.97 6.72 14.10
C LEU A 497 -16.04 7.17 15.24
N LEU A 498 -15.26 6.25 15.80
CA LEU A 498 -14.24 6.59 16.81
C LEU A 498 -13.14 7.45 16.21
N GLY A 499 -12.70 7.17 14.98
CA GLY A 499 -11.75 8.01 14.24
C GLY A 499 -12.28 9.43 14.04
N LEU A 500 -13.51 9.58 13.56
CA LEU A 500 -14.16 10.87 13.36
C LEU A 500 -14.35 11.62 14.69
N ALA A 501 -14.75 10.93 15.76
CA ALA A 501 -14.88 11.52 17.09
C ALA A 501 -13.52 12.02 17.62
N GLY A 502 -12.44 11.27 17.42
CA GLY A 502 -11.08 11.69 17.79
C GLY A 502 -10.60 12.89 16.97
N ALA A 503 -10.86 12.88 15.67
CA ALA A 503 -10.59 14.02 14.79
C ALA A 503 -11.33 15.27 15.25
N TRP A 504 -12.60 15.14 15.62
CA TRP A 504 -13.40 16.23 16.18
C TRP A 504 -12.84 16.76 17.52
N VAL A 505 -12.34 15.86 18.41
CA VAL A 505 -11.66 16.26 19.65
C VAL A 505 -10.41 17.09 19.35
N LEU A 506 -9.58 16.68 18.40
CA LEU A 506 -8.39 17.42 17.97
C LEU A 506 -8.78 18.78 17.34
N TRP A 507 -9.84 18.81 16.53
CA TRP A 507 -10.33 20.04 15.91
C TRP A 507 -10.84 21.06 16.95
N ARG A 508 -11.57 20.58 17.97
CA ARG A 508 -12.07 21.39 19.08
C ARG A 508 -10.97 21.85 20.04
N ALA A 509 -9.84 21.16 20.05
CA ALA A 509 -8.71 21.56 20.88
C ALA A 509 -8.16 22.92 20.44
N ARG A 510 -8.00 23.86 21.40
CA ARG A 510 -7.45 25.20 21.11
C ARG A 510 -5.94 25.19 20.90
N LYS A 511 -5.27 24.06 21.17
CA LYS A 511 -3.81 23.92 21.03
C LYS A 511 -3.45 23.79 19.54
N PHE A 512 -2.46 24.55 19.12
CA PHE A 512 -1.95 24.56 17.75
C PHE A 512 -1.45 23.15 17.31
N GLU A 513 -0.77 22.44 18.20
CA GLU A 513 -0.25 21.11 17.96
C GLU A 513 -1.34 20.10 17.61
N ALA A 514 -2.48 20.15 18.32
CA ALA A 514 -3.62 19.27 18.03
C ALA A 514 -4.14 19.46 16.59
N ARG A 515 -4.13 20.70 16.10
CA ARG A 515 -4.52 20.99 14.70
C ARG A 515 -3.48 20.52 13.70
N GLN A 516 -2.19 20.52 14.05
CA GLN A 516 -1.14 19.95 13.20
C GLN A 516 -1.31 18.42 13.08
N TRP A 517 -1.62 17.73 14.17
CA TRP A 517 -1.86 16.29 14.14
C TRP A 517 -3.12 15.94 13.35
N LEU A 518 -4.17 16.72 13.49
CA LEU A 518 -5.37 16.57 12.67
C LEU A 518 -5.05 16.80 11.18
N LEU A 519 -4.29 17.85 10.84
CA LEU A 519 -3.88 18.12 9.47
C LEU A 519 -3.06 16.95 8.90
N LEU A 520 -2.12 16.42 9.68
CA LEU A 520 -1.30 15.27 9.26
C LEU A 520 -2.16 14.03 9.01
N ALA A 521 -3.11 13.72 9.90
CA ALA A 521 -4.03 12.60 9.73
C ALA A 521 -4.91 12.76 8.48
N VAL A 522 -5.49 13.95 8.28
CA VAL A 522 -6.35 14.25 7.13
C VAL A 522 -5.56 14.17 5.81
N LEU A 523 -4.34 14.70 5.78
CA LEU A 523 -3.50 14.62 4.57
C LEU A 523 -3.03 13.20 4.30
N ALA A 524 -2.65 12.43 5.33
CA ALA A 524 -2.21 11.04 5.17
C ALA A 524 -3.33 10.15 4.61
N ILE A 525 -4.55 10.27 5.11
CA ILE A 525 -5.72 9.55 4.60
C ILE A 525 -6.16 10.13 3.24
N GLY A 526 -6.34 11.45 3.16
CA GLY A 526 -6.98 12.10 2.01
C GLY A 526 -6.20 11.99 0.71
N LEU A 527 -4.87 12.21 0.74
CA LEU A 527 -4.06 12.12 -0.49
C LEU A 527 -4.10 10.72 -1.09
N ARG A 528 -4.03 9.70 -0.24
CA ARG A 528 -4.05 8.30 -0.70
C ARG A 528 -5.44 7.88 -1.16
N LEU A 529 -6.49 8.25 -0.40
CA LEU A 529 -7.87 7.96 -0.81
C LEU A 529 -8.21 8.60 -2.16
N VAL A 530 -7.79 9.86 -2.39
CA VAL A 530 -7.96 10.54 -3.67
C VAL A 530 -7.22 9.83 -4.80
N LEU A 531 -5.98 9.37 -4.57
CA LEU A 531 -5.24 8.62 -5.58
C LEU A 531 -5.98 7.35 -5.96
N PHE A 532 -6.22 6.45 -5.00
CA PHE A 532 -6.78 5.13 -5.30
C PHE A 532 -8.22 5.19 -5.81
N SER A 533 -9.04 6.12 -5.31
CA SER A 533 -10.38 6.32 -5.86
C SER A 533 -10.39 6.86 -7.29
N SER A 534 -9.28 7.41 -7.78
CA SER A 534 -9.14 7.87 -9.16
C SER A 534 -8.65 6.80 -10.13
N LEU A 535 -8.21 5.64 -9.62
CA LEU A 535 -7.73 4.51 -10.44
C LEU A 535 -8.89 3.57 -10.83
N GLU A 536 -8.62 2.66 -11.75
CA GLU A 536 -9.55 1.64 -12.23
C GLU A 536 -9.76 0.49 -11.26
N ASN A 537 -8.83 0.25 -10.35
CA ASN A 537 -8.85 -0.86 -9.40
C ASN A 537 -9.14 -0.35 -7.96
N PRO A 538 -10.42 -0.33 -7.51
CA PRO A 538 -10.80 0.10 -6.17
C PRO A 538 -10.67 -1.01 -5.13
N GLU A 539 -9.50 -1.64 -5.00
CA GLU A 539 -9.25 -2.69 -4.03
C GLU A 539 -9.34 -2.21 -2.58
N PRO A 540 -10.14 -2.86 -1.72
CA PRO A 540 -10.29 -2.50 -0.31
C PRO A 540 -8.98 -2.57 0.48
N ARG A 541 -8.02 -3.41 0.10
CA ARG A 541 -6.69 -3.50 0.74
C ARG A 541 -5.92 -2.17 0.73
N TYR A 542 -6.22 -1.25 -0.20
CA TYR A 542 -5.51 0.03 -0.31
C TYR A 542 -5.84 1.04 0.79
N VAL A 543 -6.88 0.81 1.57
CA VAL A 543 -7.26 1.67 2.72
C VAL A 543 -6.90 1.06 4.08
N VAL A 544 -6.32 -0.14 4.11
CA VAL A 544 -5.92 -0.82 5.35
C VAL A 544 -4.93 0.01 6.16
N GLU A 545 -4.06 0.76 5.51
CA GLU A 545 -3.11 1.66 6.16
C GLU A 545 -3.75 2.87 6.85
N PHE A 546 -5.07 3.07 6.73
CA PHE A 546 -5.78 4.10 7.49
C PHE A 546 -6.11 3.64 8.91
N PHE A 547 -6.26 2.33 9.15
CA PHE A 547 -6.63 1.80 10.47
C PHE A 547 -5.64 2.16 11.58
N PRO A 548 -4.32 2.18 11.41
CA PRO A 548 -3.40 2.73 12.38
C PRO A 548 -3.75 4.16 12.83
N ILE A 549 -4.12 5.03 11.90
CA ILE A 549 -4.51 6.42 12.18
C ILE A 549 -5.88 6.45 12.89
N LEU A 550 -6.83 5.62 12.47
CA LEU A 550 -8.13 5.49 13.13
C LEU A 550 -7.99 4.99 14.57
N CYS A 551 -7.09 4.05 14.84
CA CYS A 551 -6.79 3.59 16.20
C CYS A 551 -6.22 4.71 17.09
N VAL A 552 -5.32 5.55 16.55
CA VAL A 552 -4.80 6.73 17.28
C VAL A 552 -5.93 7.69 17.62
N LEU A 553 -6.73 8.07 16.64
CA LEU A 553 -7.86 8.99 16.81
C LEU A 553 -8.94 8.39 17.72
N GLY A 554 -9.26 7.11 17.55
CA GLY A 554 -10.21 6.38 18.40
C GLY A 554 -9.77 6.33 19.87
N GLY A 555 -8.47 6.14 20.12
CA GLY A 555 -7.90 6.22 21.47
C GLY A 555 -8.10 7.60 22.11
N ILE A 556 -7.96 8.68 21.33
CA ILE A 556 -8.23 10.05 21.77
C ILE A 556 -9.72 10.25 22.13
N ALA A 557 -10.63 9.71 21.31
CA ALA A 557 -12.07 9.75 21.56
C ALA A 557 -12.46 9.02 22.85
N ILE A 558 -12.01 7.76 23.00
CA ILE A 558 -12.30 6.92 24.18
C ILE A 558 -11.79 7.59 25.45
N ALA A 559 -10.58 8.14 25.46
CA ALA A 559 -10.02 8.81 26.63
C ALA A 559 -10.81 10.08 27.02
N ARG A 560 -11.52 10.72 26.09
CA ARG A 560 -12.41 11.83 26.42
C ARG A 560 -13.65 11.38 27.16
N ILE A 561 -14.26 10.28 26.72
CA ILE A 561 -15.48 9.73 27.35
C ILE A 561 -15.16 9.18 28.74
N ALA A 562 -14.12 8.36 28.87
CA ALA A 562 -13.76 7.69 30.14
C ALA A 562 -13.42 8.63 31.30
N VAL A 563 -12.97 9.87 31.01
CA VAL A 563 -12.65 10.85 32.07
C VAL A 563 -13.87 11.75 32.40
N SER A 564 -14.80 11.95 31.45
CA SER A 564 -16.05 12.67 31.72
C SER A 564 -16.93 11.91 32.72
N THR A 565 -17.10 10.62 32.51
CA THR A 565 -17.91 9.76 33.41
C THR A 565 -17.36 9.67 34.85
N ARG A 566 -16.05 9.82 35.03
CA ARG A 566 -15.43 9.82 36.36
C ARG A 566 -15.64 11.12 37.13
N SER A 567 -15.65 12.25 36.43
CA SER A 567 -15.94 13.55 37.04
C SER A 567 -17.37 13.65 37.56
N ASP A 568 -18.32 13.06 36.82
CA ASP A 568 -19.73 13.06 37.21
C ASP A 568 -20.02 12.09 38.37
N SER A 569 -19.27 10.98 38.49
CA SER A 569 -19.41 10.03 39.60
C SER A 569 -18.82 10.52 40.92
N ASP A 570 -17.78 11.36 40.86
CA ASP A 570 -17.18 11.94 42.07
C ASP A 570 -17.98 13.16 42.57
N GLY A 571 -18.70 13.88 41.66
CA GLY A 571 -19.61 14.99 42.03
C GLY A 571 -20.98 14.56 42.61
N VAL A 572 -21.33 13.26 42.56
CA VAL A 572 -22.57 12.69 43.16
C VAL A 572 -22.29 12.13 44.55
N ARG A 573 -21.04 12.10 45.02
CA ARG A 573 -20.62 11.55 46.32
C ARG A 573 -20.29 12.64 47.36
N GLU A 574 -20.38 13.93 46.98
CA GLU A 574 -20.41 15.07 47.92
C GLU A 574 -21.87 15.57 48.12
#